data_33da588215876b83e5b3b233ad4bec0a
#
_entry.id   33da588215876b83e5b3b233ad4bec0a
#
_cell.length_a   1.000
_cell.length_b   1.000
_cell.length_c   1.000
_cell.angle_alpha   90.00
_cell.angle_beta   90.00
_cell.angle_gamma   90.00
#
_symmetry.space_group_name_H-M   'P 1'
#
loop_
_entity.id
_entity.type
_entity.pdbx_description
1 polymer ?
#
loop_
_entity_poly.entity_id
_entity_poly.type
_entity_poly.pdbx_seq_one_letter_code
_entity_poly.pdbx_strand_id
1 'polypeptide(L)'
;MLKKHRKKIIGGLILVIVLLLIALVGISAYVGSSLTKPEREALTTNPKKAEKLAYEDVSFRSLKDRTRLSGWWIPSEDAKLTIVFAHGYGKNREQTDVPIFPLFKKFHDAGYNVLTFDFRGSGISEGKRVTVGAKEQDDLLTAVSYAKSRASEPVVLYGISMGASTALVTAPKADVAGVIADSPFSDLENYLETNLPVWSGLPNFPFTPVILQVTPPLTGLNPERVKPIEAIRRIDLPILMIHGKDDDAIPVTESMRLQKAAPHSELYVTENGGHVQSYAHDRKAYEDKVLSYLEDIK
;
A
#
# COMPACT_ATOMS: atom_id res chain seq x y z
N MET A 1 -26.31 9.54 57.87
CA MET A 1 -24.95 9.08 57.52
C MET A 1 -24.91 8.21 56.25
N LEU A 2 -25.74 7.20 56.13
CA LEU A 2 -25.78 6.24 55.00
C LEU A 2 -25.89 6.90 53.60
N LYS A 3 -26.76 7.90 53.40
CA LYS A 3 -26.89 8.61 52.09
C LYS A 3 -25.61 9.35 51.67
N LYS A 4 -24.84 9.89 52.62
CA LYS A 4 -23.58 10.63 52.34
C LYS A 4 -22.44 9.65 51.94
N HIS A 5 -22.39 8.46 52.57
CA HIS A 5 -21.45 7.41 52.18
C HIS A 5 -21.71 6.84 50.81
N ARG A 6 -22.98 6.56 50.49
CA ARG A 6 -23.40 6.07 49.17
C ARG A 6 -23.05 7.04 48.03
N LYS A 7 -23.23 8.38 48.25
CA LYS A 7 -22.78 9.40 47.26
C LYS A 7 -21.27 9.39 47.05
N LYS A 8 -20.46 9.20 48.11
CA LYS A 8 -18.99 9.11 47.98
C LYS A 8 -18.55 7.85 47.21
N ILE A 9 -19.18 6.71 47.49
CA ILE A 9 -18.91 5.45 46.76
C ILE A 9 -19.27 5.58 45.28
N ILE A 10 -20.47 6.13 44.97
CA ILE A 10 -20.87 6.36 43.58
C ILE A 10 -19.92 7.33 42.88
N GLY A 11 -19.52 8.43 43.53
CA GLY A 11 -18.55 9.37 43.00
C GLY A 11 -17.19 8.73 42.73
N GLY A 12 -16.73 7.86 43.66
CA GLY A 12 -15.50 7.08 43.47
C GLY A 12 -15.57 6.11 42.29
N LEU A 13 -16.70 5.39 42.14
CA LEU A 13 -16.91 4.49 41.00
C LEU A 13 -16.95 5.23 39.66
N ILE A 14 -17.65 6.40 39.63
CA ILE A 14 -17.67 7.23 38.42
C ILE A 14 -16.26 7.70 38.05
N LEU A 15 -15.47 8.15 39.03
CA LEU A 15 -14.10 8.57 38.81
C LEU A 15 -13.24 7.42 38.23
N VAL A 16 -13.35 6.22 38.78
CA VAL A 16 -12.63 5.04 38.27
C VAL A 16 -13.03 4.72 36.83
N ILE A 17 -14.34 4.75 36.52
CA ILE A 17 -14.84 4.52 35.16
C ILE A 17 -14.27 5.57 34.19
N VAL A 18 -14.30 6.83 34.58
CA VAL A 18 -13.76 7.93 33.76
C VAL A 18 -12.25 7.73 33.50
N LEU A 19 -11.49 7.36 34.53
CA LEU A 19 -10.05 7.09 34.36
C LEU A 19 -9.79 5.91 33.43
N LEU A 20 -10.59 4.83 33.51
CA LEU A 20 -10.50 3.68 32.62
C LEU A 20 -10.82 4.06 31.16
N LEU A 21 -11.84 4.88 30.94
CA LEU A 21 -12.16 5.38 29.59
C LEU A 21 -11.05 6.27 29.03
N ILE A 22 -10.47 7.16 29.83
CA ILE A 22 -9.33 7.98 29.42
C ILE A 22 -8.14 7.10 29.05
N ALA A 23 -7.85 6.08 29.85
CA ALA A 23 -6.78 5.13 29.59
C ALA A 23 -7.04 4.34 28.27
N LEU A 24 -8.26 3.86 28.07
CA LEU A 24 -8.66 3.17 26.83
C LEU A 24 -8.43 4.03 25.60
N VAL A 25 -8.94 5.27 25.60
CA VAL A 25 -8.78 6.22 24.49
C VAL A 25 -7.30 6.57 24.30
N GLY A 26 -6.56 6.82 25.38
CA GLY A 26 -5.13 7.16 25.32
C GLY A 26 -4.28 6.04 24.72
N ILE A 27 -4.48 4.79 25.16
CA ILE A 27 -3.79 3.61 24.61
C ILE A 27 -4.16 3.42 23.14
N SER A 28 -5.44 3.52 22.81
CA SER A 28 -5.93 3.36 21.43
C SER A 28 -5.35 4.43 20.50
N ALA A 29 -5.30 5.68 20.94
CA ALA A 29 -4.70 6.79 20.19
C ALA A 29 -3.17 6.59 20.00
N TYR A 30 -2.49 6.08 21.02
CA TYR A 30 -1.07 5.75 20.93
C TYR A 30 -0.81 4.65 19.89
N VAL A 31 -1.55 3.54 19.97
CA VAL A 31 -1.43 2.42 19.01
C VAL A 31 -1.72 2.89 17.59
N GLY A 32 -2.84 3.57 17.37
CA GLY A 32 -3.19 4.09 16.04
C GLY A 32 -2.16 5.10 15.51
N SER A 33 -1.59 5.95 16.40
CA SER A 33 -0.51 6.86 16.01
C SER A 33 0.77 6.12 15.62
N SER A 34 1.12 5.04 16.33
CA SER A 34 2.32 4.23 16.06
C SER A 34 2.23 3.53 14.72
N LEU A 35 1.07 2.95 14.39
CA LEU A 35 0.81 2.31 13.09
C LEU A 35 0.95 3.28 11.90
N THR A 36 0.79 4.58 12.10
CA THR A 36 0.97 5.56 11.03
C THR A 36 2.38 6.13 10.95
N LYS A 37 3.30 5.65 11.78
CA LYS A 37 4.70 6.09 11.83
C LYS A 37 5.65 4.90 11.81
N PRO A 38 5.65 4.08 10.75
CA PRO A 38 6.65 3.05 10.62
C PRO A 38 8.04 3.67 10.61
N GLU A 39 9.03 2.92 11.08
CA GLU A 39 10.42 3.32 10.91
C GLU A 39 10.74 3.45 9.42
N ARG A 40 11.44 4.51 9.05
CA ARG A 40 11.82 4.74 7.67
C ARG A 40 13.02 3.89 7.32
N GLU A 41 12.86 3.01 6.36
CA GLU A 41 14.00 2.32 5.77
C GLU A 41 14.88 3.30 4.98
N ALA A 42 16.19 3.29 5.25
CA ALA A 42 17.16 4.03 4.45
C ALA A 42 17.35 3.34 3.09
N LEU A 43 17.65 4.13 2.06
CA LEU A 43 18.08 3.57 0.77
C LEU A 43 19.47 2.92 0.94
N THR A 44 19.61 1.68 0.48
CA THR A 44 20.82 0.88 0.61
C THR A 44 21.59 0.77 -0.71
N THR A 45 20.88 0.91 -1.83
CA THR A 45 21.45 0.77 -3.18
C THR A 45 20.76 1.73 -4.16
N ASN A 46 20.93 1.51 -5.46
CA ASN A 46 20.23 2.22 -6.53
C ASN A 46 20.26 1.37 -7.81
N PRO A 47 19.45 1.71 -8.84
CA PRO A 47 19.36 0.92 -10.06
C PRO A 47 20.70 0.67 -10.76
N LYS A 48 21.63 1.65 -10.74
CA LYS A 48 22.94 1.52 -11.36
C LYS A 48 23.86 0.53 -10.61
N LYS A 49 23.83 0.57 -9.27
CA LYS A 49 24.64 -0.35 -8.46
C LYS A 49 24.10 -1.76 -8.49
N ALA A 50 22.77 -1.91 -8.42
CA ALA A 50 22.11 -3.21 -8.38
C ALA A 50 22.16 -3.94 -9.72
N GLU A 51 21.78 -3.30 -10.82
CA GLU A 51 21.57 -3.94 -12.13
C GLU A 51 22.21 -3.18 -13.30
N LYS A 52 23.09 -2.22 -13.05
CA LYS A 52 23.75 -1.38 -14.05
C LYS A 52 22.77 -0.56 -14.91
N LEU A 53 21.56 -0.33 -14.42
CA LEU A 53 20.54 0.46 -15.10
C LEU A 53 20.88 1.94 -15.00
N ALA A 54 20.78 2.66 -16.13
CA ALA A 54 20.77 4.12 -16.12
C ALA A 54 19.49 4.60 -15.43
N TYR A 55 19.61 5.65 -14.63
CA TYR A 55 18.45 6.25 -13.95
C TYR A 55 18.70 7.72 -13.64
N GLU A 56 17.61 8.43 -13.39
CA GLU A 56 17.63 9.81 -12.91
C GLU A 56 16.98 9.86 -11.50
N ASP A 57 17.61 10.58 -10.57
CA ASP A 57 16.94 10.97 -9.34
C ASP A 57 15.88 12.02 -9.67
N VAL A 58 14.64 11.75 -9.28
CA VAL A 58 13.51 12.62 -9.58
C VAL A 58 12.80 13.07 -8.32
N SER A 59 12.19 14.24 -8.38
CA SER A 59 11.39 14.79 -7.31
C SER A 59 10.20 15.54 -7.87
N PHE A 60 9.02 15.30 -7.32
CA PHE A 60 7.77 15.94 -7.71
C PHE A 60 6.90 16.23 -6.50
N ARG A 61 5.93 17.12 -6.63
CA ARG A 61 5.09 17.55 -5.51
C ARG A 61 3.67 17.04 -5.67
N SER A 62 3.16 16.37 -4.63
CA SER A 62 1.77 15.92 -4.56
C SER A 62 0.82 17.05 -5.00
N LEU A 63 -0.05 16.73 -5.95
CA LEU A 63 -1.04 17.68 -6.48
C LEU A 63 -2.02 18.14 -5.40
N LYS A 64 -2.25 17.34 -4.36
CA LYS A 64 -3.22 17.60 -3.30
C LYS A 64 -2.71 18.58 -2.24
N ASP A 65 -1.54 18.32 -1.69
CA ASP A 65 -1.02 19.02 -0.50
C ASP A 65 0.43 19.47 -0.63
N ARG A 66 1.02 19.37 -1.83
CA ARG A 66 2.37 19.81 -2.17
C ARG A 66 3.48 19.04 -1.44
N THR A 67 3.19 17.91 -0.78
CA THR A 67 4.20 17.02 -0.22
C THR A 67 5.22 16.65 -1.30
N ARG A 68 6.50 16.83 -1.03
CA ARG A 68 7.57 16.46 -1.96
C ARG A 68 7.81 14.96 -1.90
N LEU A 69 7.69 14.32 -3.07
CA LEU A 69 7.94 12.92 -3.29
C LEU A 69 9.26 12.76 -4.07
N SER A 70 10.01 11.74 -3.75
CA SER A 70 11.30 11.44 -4.36
C SER A 70 11.28 10.05 -4.98
N GLY A 71 11.93 9.89 -6.14
CA GLY A 71 11.88 8.64 -6.89
C GLY A 71 13.09 8.45 -7.79
N TRP A 72 13.04 7.39 -8.54
CA TRP A 72 13.95 7.09 -9.65
C TRP A 72 13.14 6.92 -10.92
N TRP A 73 13.59 7.60 -11.96
CA TRP A 73 13.14 7.39 -13.32
C TRP A 73 14.19 6.53 -14.04
N ILE A 74 13.79 5.37 -14.50
CA ILE A 74 14.62 4.43 -15.24
C ILE A 74 14.10 4.44 -16.69
N PRO A 75 14.71 5.18 -17.60
CA PRO A 75 14.27 5.24 -19.00
C PRO A 75 14.63 3.98 -19.74
N SER A 76 13.82 3.58 -20.71
CA SER A 76 14.16 2.61 -21.74
C SER A 76 14.14 3.26 -23.11
N GLU A 77 15.04 2.86 -24.01
CA GLU A 77 15.02 3.34 -25.39
C GLU A 77 13.78 2.81 -26.12
N ASP A 78 13.12 3.65 -26.92
CA ASP A 78 11.89 3.31 -27.66
C ASP A 78 10.81 2.65 -26.76
N ALA A 79 10.57 3.25 -25.61
CA ALA A 79 9.68 2.70 -24.62
C ALA A 79 8.25 2.51 -25.17
N LYS A 80 7.64 1.38 -24.85
CA LYS A 80 6.26 1.02 -25.23
C LYS A 80 5.25 1.31 -24.11
N LEU A 81 5.70 1.25 -22.87
CA LEU A 81 4.91 1.46 -21.66
C LEU A 81 5.74 2.17 -20.61
N THR A 82 5.07 2.81 -19.66
CA THR A 82 5.68 3.31 -18.43
C THR A 82 5.05 2.62 -17.22
N ILE A 83 5.87 1.96 -16.42
CA ILE A 83 5.44 1.30 -15.19
C ILE A 83 5.66 2.27 -14.03
N VAL A 84 4.59 2.59 -13.29
CA VAL A 84 4.66 3.34 -12.03
C VAL A 84 4.57 2.34 -10.89
N PHE A 85 5.71 2.15 -10.21
CA PHE A 85 5.83 1.17 -9.12
C PHE A 85 5.51 1.79 -7.77
N ALA A 86 4.65 1.12 -6.99
CA ALA A 86 4.12 1.50 -5.69
C ALA A 86 4.51 0.47 -4.62
N HIS A 87 5.38 0.86 -3.70
CA HIS A 87 5.95 -0.01 -2.66
C HIS A 87 4.96 -0.34 -1.52
N GLY A 88 5.29 -1.36 -0.72
CA GLY A 88 4.55 -1.80 0.46
C GLY A 88 4.66 -0.88 1.68
N TYR A 89 3.86 -1.16 2.71
CA TYR A 89 3.91 -0.45 4.00
C TYR A 89 5.28 -0.61 4.69
N GLY A 90 5.81 0.49 5.24
CA GLY A 90 7.10 0.50 5.91
C GLY A 90 8.32 0.40 4.98
N LYS A 91 8.10 0.23 3.68
CA LYS A 91 9.13 0.14 2.65
C LYS A 91 9.43 1.49 1.99
N ASN A 92 10.32 1.46 1.03
CA ASN A 92 10.68 2.57 0.17
C ASN A 92 10.74 2.10 -1.30
N ARG A 93 11.21 2.92 -2.22
CA ARG A 93 11.34 2.63 -3.66
C ARG A 93 12.21 1.41 -4.01
N GLU A 94 12.99 0.88 -3.05
CA GLU A 94 13.80 -0.34 -3.23
C GLU A 94 13.00 -1.62 -2.95
N GLN A 95 11.87 -1.54 -2.21
CA GLN A 95 11.08 -2.71 -1.79
C GLN A 95 11.99 -3.84 -1.28
N THR A 96 12.73 -3.57 -0.21
CA THR A 96 13.89 -4.37 0.25
C THR A 96 13.61 -5.82 0.59
N ASP A 97 12.35 -6.19 0.85
CA ASP A 97 11.91 -7.57 1.10
C ASP A 97 11.56 -8.36 -0.17
N VAL A 98 11.60 -7.71 -1.33
CA VAL A 98 11.45 -8.33 -2.65
C VAL A 98 12.69 -7.97 -3.49
N PRO A 99 13.31 -8.92 -4.20
CA PRO A 99 14.45 -8.61 -5.06
C PRO A 99 14.00 -7.88 -6.34
N ILE A 100 13.50 -6.63 -6.18
CA ILE A 100 12.78 -5.90 -7.23
C ILE A 100 13.66 -5.41 -8.38
N PHE A 101 14.96 -5.16 -8.15
CA PHE A 101 15.83 -4.61 -9.18
C PHE A 101 16.00 -5.52 -10.41
N PRO A 102 16.16 -6.85 -10.27
CA PRO A 102 16.11 -7.73 -11.43
C PRO A 102 14.82 -7.62 -12.23
N LEU A 103 13.67 -7.40 -11.58
CA LEU A 103 12.40 -7.19 -12.27
C LEU A 103 12.36 -5.83 -12.99
N PHE A 104 12.90 -4.76 -12.39
CA PHE A 104 13.06 -3.47 -13.09
C PHE A 104 13.97 -3.60 -14.31
N LYS A 105 15.02 -4.43 -14.21
CA LYS A 105 15.86 -4.74 -15.37
C LYS A 105 15.08 -5.46 -16.48
N LYS A 106 14.25 -6.42 -16.13
CA LYS A 106 13.38 -7.11 -17.10
C LYS A 106 12.43 -6.14 -17.80
N PHE A 107 11.83 -5.21 -17.04
CA PHE A 107 10.97 -4.17 -17.63
C PHE A 107 11.76 -3.27 -18.59
N HIS A 108 12.91 -2.78 -18.17
CA HIS A 108 13.79 -1.98 -19.02
C HIS A 108 14.19 -2.73 -20.30
N ASP A 109 14.63 -3.99 -20.20
CA ASP A 109 15.05 -4.81 -21.32
C ASP A 109 13.89 -5.14 -22.28
N ALA A 110 12.64 -5.16 -21.78
CA ALA A 110 11.43 -5.34 -22.57
C ALA A 110 10.95 -4.05 -23.25
N GLY A 111 11.62 -2.92 -23.03
CA GLY A 111 11.25 -1.60 -23.58
C GLY A 111 10.19 -0.89 -22.74
N TYR A 112 10.28 -0.95 -21.41
CA TYR A 112 9.38 -0.22 -20.52
C TYR A 112 10.16 0.75 -19.63
N ASN A 113 9.70 2.00 -19.55
CA ASN A 113 10.17 2.93 -18.54
C ASN A 113 9.69 2.48 -17.16
N VAL A 114 10.47 2.78 -16.11
CA VAL A 114 10.04 2.53 -14.72
C VAL A 114 10.17 3.82 -13.92
N LEU A 115 9.08 4.23 -13.28
CA LEU A 115 9.08 5.21 -12.20
C LEU A 115 8.85 4.47 -10.89
N THR A 116 9.86 4.40 -10.04
CA THR A 116 9.71 3.96 -8.65
C THR A 116 9.93 5.15 -7.72
N PHE A 117 9.11 5.30 -6.69
CA PHE A 117 9.15 6.46 -5.80
C PHE A 117 8.79 6.08 -4.36
N ASP A 118 9.21 6.90 -3.41
CA ASP A 118 8.82 6.76 -2.02
C ASP A 118 7.48 7.47 -1.81
N PHE A 119 6.50 6.77 -1.28
CA PHE A 119 5.28 7.39 -0.76
C PHE A 119 5.60 8.38 0.36
N ARG A 120 4.65 9.27 0.67
CA ARG A 120 4.74 10.15 1.85
C ARG A 120 5.14 9.38 3.10
N GLY A 121 5.98 9.95 3.94
CA GLY A 121 6.41 9.31 5.18
C GLY A 121 7.36 8.14 5.01
N SER A 122 7.77 7.78 3.79
CA SER A 122 8.68 6.68 3.46
C SER A 122 9.98 7.19 2.84
N GLY A 123 11.04 6.40 2.91
CA GLY A 123 12.35 6.69 2.33
C GLY A 123 12.78 8.15 2.57
N ILE A 124 13.09 8.89 1.49
CA ILE A 124 13.48 10.30 1.56
C ILE A 124 12.37 11.29 1.13
N SER A 125 11.15 10.81 0.87
CA SER A 125 10.00 11.67 0.64
C SER A 125 9.59 12.41 1.91
N GLU A 126 8.99 13.59 1.74
CA GLU A 126 8.41 14.36 2.84
C GLU A 126 7.19 13.62 3.44
N GLY A 127 6.66 14.20 4.50
CA GLY A 127 5.55 13.63 5.26
C GLY A 127 6.02 12.98 6.56
N LYS A 128 5.14 12.90 7.54
CA LYS A 128 5.44 12.34 8.86
C LYS A 128 4.69 11.05 9.16
N ARG A 129 3.80 10.65 8.28
CA ARG A 129 2.89 9.53 8.49
C ARG A 129 2.61 8.80 7.19
N VAL A 130 2.41 7.50 7.32
CA VAL A 130 1.84 6.61 6.30
C VAL A 130 0.38 6.35 6.66
N THR A 131 -0.53 6.44 5.70
CA THR A 131 -1.97 6.32 5.92
C THR A 131 -2.60 5.11 5.21
N VAL A 132 -1.75 4.15 4.85
CA VAL A 132 -2.09 2.83 4.27
C VAL A 132 -3.06 2.95 3.08
N GLY A 133 -2.73 3.83 2.13
CA GLY A 133 -3.51 4.08 0.92
C GLY A 133 -4.46 5.27 1.00
N ALA A 134 -4.81 5.79 2.20
CA ALA A 134 -5.79 6.87 2.30
C ALA A 134 -5.33 8.21 1.69
N LYS A 135 -4.05 8.56 1.83
CA LYS A 135 -3.40 9.70 1.17
C LYS A 135 -2.40 9.26 0.10
N GLU A 136 -1.90 8.05 0.18
CA GLU A 136 -0.96 7.49 -0.78
C GLU A 136 -1.58 7.35 -2.18
N GLN A 137 -2.92 7.25 -2.30
CA GLN A 137 -3.62 7.35 -3.59
C GLN A 137 -3.41 8.74 -4.25
N ASP A 138 -3.33 9.83 -3.47
CA ASP A 138 -3.06 11.17 -4.00
C ASP A 138 -1.58 11.28 -4.47
N ASP A 139 -0.66 10.57 -3.80
CA ASP A 139 0.75 10.47 -4.22
C ASP A 139 0.88 9.67 -5.51
N LEU A 140 0.18 8.54 -5.61
CA LEU A 140 0.22 7.68 -6.79
C LEU A 140 -0.41 8.37 -8.01
N LEU A 141 -1.53 9.08 -7.84
CA LEU A 141 -2.10 9.94 -8.90
C LEU A 141 -1.09 10.98 -9.38
N THR A 142 -0.33 11.56 -8.45
CA THR A 142 0.73 12.53 -8.79
C THR A 142 1.87 11.86 -9.54
N ALA A 143 2.27 10.64 -9.13
CA ALA A 143 3.31 9.87 -9.81
C ALA A 143 2.88 9.50 -11.26
N VAL A 144 1.61 9.13 -11.48
CA VAL A 144 1.06 8.92 -12.83
C VAL A 144 1.15 10.21 -13.66
N SER A 145 0.71 11.34 -13.10
CA SER A 145 0.79 12.64 -13.80
C SER A 145 2.22 13.02 -14.12
N TYR A 146 3.17 12.75 -13.20
CA TYR A 146 4.59 12.98 -13.45
C TYR A 146 5.12 12.07 -14.56
N ALA A 147 4.81 10.77 -14.53
CA ALA A 147 5.22 9.81 -15.56
C ALA A 147 4.73 10.26 -16.94
N LYS A 148 3.46 10.66 -17.06
CA LYS A 148 2.87 11.17 -18.30
C LYS A 148 3.45 12.51 -18.79
N SER A 149 4.03 13.30 -17.88
CA SER A 149 4.77 14.50 -18.29
C SER A 149 6.17 14.20 -18.83
N ARG A 150 6.69 13.00 -18.54
CA ARG A 150 8.02 12.53 -18.98
C ARG A 150 7.97 11.76 -20.28
N ALA A 151 6.89 11.02 -20.49
CA ALA A 151 6.74 10.07 -21.59
C ALA A 151 5.26 10.00 -22.03
N SER A 152 5.03 9.75 -23.32
CA SER A 152 3.68 9.70 -23.92
C SER A 152 3.05 8.31 -23.90
N GLU A 153 3.83 7.29 -23.58
CA GLU A 153 3.42 5.89 -23.60
C GLU A 153 2.35 5.63 -22.53
N PRO A 154 1.49 4.61 -22.74
CA PRO A 154 0.52 4.19 -21.75
C PRO A 154 1.18 3.88 -20.40
N VAL A 155 0.51 4.23 -19.30
CA VAL A 155 1.00 3.99 -17.93
C VAL A 155 0.31 2.78 -17.34
N VAL A 156 1.09 1.89 -16.74
CA VAL A 156 0.60 0.75 -15.95
C VAL A 156 0.99 0.96 -14.49
N LEU A 157 0.04 0.78 -13.58
CA LEU A 157 0.32 0.76 -12.15
C LEU A 157 0.81 -0.62 -11.74
N TYR A 158 1.90 -0.67 -11.00
CA TYR A 158 2.36 -1.90 -10.39
C TYR A 158 2.55 -1.67 -8.89
N GLY A 159 1.72 -2.30 -8.08
CA GLY A 159 1.77 -2.17 -6.62
C GLY A 159 2.03 -3.47 -5.91
N ILE A 160 2.69 -3.38 -4.74
CA ILE A 160 2.96 -4.50 -3.84
C ILE A 160 2.30 -4.21 -2.49
N SER A 161 1.53 -5.16 -1.94
CA SER A 161 0.90 -5.08 -0.60
C SER A 161 0.05 -3.80 -0.45
N MET A 162 0.40 -2.90 0.46
CA MET A 162 -0.21 -1.57 0.56
C MET A 162 -0.23 -0.84 -0.79
N GLY A 163 0.86 -0.90 -1.56
CA GLY A 163 0.96 -0.30 -2.89
C GLY A 163 -0.02 -0.94 -3.88
N ALA A 164 -0.25 -2.24 -3.81
CA ALA A 164 -1.22 -2.97 -4.63
C ALA A 164 -2.65 -2.51 -4.36
N SER A 165 -3.04 -2.46 -3.09
CA SER A 165 -4.36 -1.95 -2.69
C SER A 165 -4.53 -0.47 -3.04
N THR A 166 -3.45 0.33 -2.90
CA THR A 166 -3.42 1.73 -3.31
C THR A 166 -3.58 1.87 -4.84
N ALA A 167 -2.94 1.01 -5.64
CA ALA A 167 -3.08 1.01 -7.09
C ALA A 167 -4.53 0.74 -7.51
N LEU A 168 -5.18 -0.26 -6.90
CA LEU A 168 -6.58 -0.59 -7.18
C LEU A 168 -7.55 0.56 -6.84
N VAL A 169 -7.37 1.27 -5.72
CA VAL A 169 -8.24 2.42 -5.38
C VAL A 169 -7.92 3.68 -6.18
N THR A 170 -6.73 3.75 -6.78
CA THR A 170 -6.28 4.88 -7.62
C THR A 170 -6.73 4.72 -9.07
N ALA A 171 -6.69 3.53 -9.63
CA ALA A 171 -6.94 3.26 -11.04
C ALA A 171 -8.25 3.86 -11.59
N PRO A 172 -9.41 3.81 -10.88
CA PRO A 172 -10.64 4.43 -11.40
C PRO A 172 -10.57 5.96 -11.57
N LYS A 173 -9.53 6.60 -11.06
CA LYS A 173 -9.33 8.07 -11.05
C LYS A 173 -8.12 8.48 -11.87
N ALA A 174 -7.35 7.52 -12.35
CA ALA A 174 -6.08 7.72 -13.05
C ALA A 174 -6.23 7.41 -14.54
N ASP A 175 -5.51 8.14 -15.36
CA ASP A 175 -5.37 7.83 -16.78
C ASP A 175 -4.24 6.80 -16.96
N VAL A 176 -4.61 5.52 -16.82
CA VAL A 176 -3.71 4.36 -16.88
C VAL A 176 -4.30 3.28 -17.77
N ALA A 177 -3.46 2.41 -18.29
CA ALA A 177 -3.84 1.35 -19.23
C ALA A 177 -4.00 -0.03 -18.58
N GLY A 178 -3.53 -0.19 -17.35
CA GLY A 178 -3.65 -1.47 -16.63
C GLY A 178 -3.14 -1.39 -15.20
N VAL A 179 -3.39 -2.46 -14.44
CA VAL A 179 -2.97 -2.58 -13.04
C VAL A 179 -2.38 -3.96 -12.77
N ILE A 180 -1.20 -4.00 -12.16
CA ILE A 180 -0.63 -5.20 -11.54
C ILE A 180 -0.67 -4.98 -10.02
N ALA A 181 -1.32 -5.90 -9.31
CA ALA A 181 -1.50 -5.84 -7.87
C ALA A 181 -1.01 -7.13 -7.20
N ASP A 182 0.17 -7.07 -6.56
CA ASP A 182 0.74 -8.20 -5.84
C ASP A 182 0.39 -8.13 -4.36
N SER A 183 -0.26 -9.18 -3.86
CA SER A 183 -0.68 -9.37 -2.46
C SER A 183 -1.56 -8.22 -1.91
N PRO A 184 -2.63 -7.77 -2.62
CA PRO A 184 -3.52 -6.73 -2.14
C PRO A 184 -4.46 -7.24 -1.03
N PHE A 185 -4.82 -6.37 -0.08
CA PHE A 185 -6.02 -6.55 0.73
C PHE A 185 -7.25 -5.98 -0.01
N SER A 186 -8.44 -6.49 0.30
CA SER A 186 -9.68 -6.07 -0.38
C SER A 186 -10.39 -4.90 0.29
N ASP A 187 -10.21 -4.72 1.60
CA ASP A 187 -10.82 -3.66 2.42
C ASP A 187 -9.93 -3.36 3.62
N LEU A 188 -9.54 -2.08 3.80
CA LEU A 188 -8.61 -1.71 4.87
C LEU A 188 -9.24 -1.83 6.26
N GLU A 189 -10.53 -1.56 6.41
CA GLU A 189 -11.18 -1.65 7.71
C GLU A 189 -11.19 -3.10 8.20
N ASN A 190 -11.66 -4.03 7.35
CA ASN A 190 -11.66 -5.46 7.66
C ASN A 190 -10.24 -5.99 7.94
N TYR A 191 -9.26 -5.52 7.16
CA TYR A 191 -7.86 -5.90 7.35
C TYR A 191 -7.33 -5.42 8.70
N LEU A 192 -7.63 -4.18 9.09
CA LEU A 192 -7.24 -3.65 10.40
C LEU A 192 -7.99 -4.34 11.54
N GLU A 193 -9.29 -4.59 11.43
CA GLU A 193 -10.06 -5.31 12.45
C GLU A 193 -9.47 -6.69 12.78
N THR A 194 -9.01 -7.39 11.75
CA THR A 194 -8.41 -8.72 11.90
C THR A 194 -7.01 -8.67 12.50
N ASN A 195 -6.19 -7.70 12.09
CA ASN A 195 -4.76 -7.68 12.38
C ASN A 195 -4.36 -6.80 13.58
N LEU A 196 -5.15 -5.79 13.93
CA LEU A 196 -4.85 -4.90 15.06
C LEU A 196 -4.64 -5.65 16.39
N PRO A 197 -5.44 -6.67 16.75
CA PRO A 197 -5.21 -7.45 17.97
C PRO A 197 -3.85 -8.17 17.94
N VAL A 198 -3.46 -8.71 16.79
CA VAL A 198 -2.19 -9.43 16.62
C VAL A 198 -1.00 -8.46 16.74
N TRP A 199 -1.05 -7.32 16.06
CA TRP A 199 0.07 -6.36 16.04
C TRP A 199 0.23 -5.59 17.34
N SER A 200 -0.88 -5.24 17.99
CA SER A 200 -0.84 -4.47 19.23
C SER A 200 -0.69 -5.32 20.49
N GLY A 201 -1.00 -6.63 20.40
CA GLY A 201 -1.10 -7.52 21.56
C GLY A 201 -2.28 -7.18 22.50
N LEU A 202 -3.18 -6.28 22.06
CA LEU A 202 -4.34 -5.86 22.85
C LEU A 202 -5.56 -6.74 22.52
N PRO A 203 -6.49 -6.93 23.50
CA PRO A 203 -7.76 -7.59 23.23
C PRO A 203 -8.52 -6.88 22.10
N ASN A 204 -9.18 -7.64 21.21
CA ASN A 204 -9.99 -7.06 20.14
C ASN A 204 -11.00 -6.07 20.71
N PHE A 205 -11.82 -6.50 21.65
CA PHE A 205 -12.75 -5.61 22.38
C PHE A 205 -12.17 -5.26 23.76
N PRO A 206 -12.20 -4.00 24.20
CA PRO A 206 -12.78 -2.82 23.53
C PRO A 206 -11.81 -2.04 22.63
N PHE A 207 -10.56 -2.47 22.43
CA PHE A 207 -9.50 -1.65 21.84
C PHE A 207 -9.67 -1.42 20.34
N THR A 208 -9.90 -2.47 19.54
CA THR A 208 -9.96 -2.33 18.07
C THR A 208 -11.01 -1.32 17.61
N PRO A 209 -12.29 -1.36 18.06
CA PRO A 209 -13.25 -0.35 17.64
C PRO A 209 -12.87 1.06 18.09
N VAL A 210 -12.24 1.22 19.25
CA VAL A 210 -11.79 2.55 19.71
C VAL A 210 -10.61 3.04 18.89
N ILE A 211 -9.64 2.17 18.55
CA ILE A 211 -8.50 2.50 17.67
C ILE A 211 -9.03 2.98 16.31
N LEU A 212 -9.95 2.25 15.69
CA LEU A 212 -10.52 2.59 14.39
C LEU A 212 -11.28 3.93 14.40
N GLN A 213 -11.88 4.31 15.53
CA GLN A 213 -12.57 5.60 15.68
C GLN A 213 -11.63 6.76 15.94
N VAL A 214 -10.61 6.59 16.80
CA VAL A 214 -9.77 7.71 17.21
C VAL A 214 -8.60 7.97 16.25
N THR A 215 -8.17 6.96 15.49
CA THR A 215 -7.02 7.08 14.60
C THR A 215 -7.26 8.02 13.41
N PRO A 216 -8.39 7.97 12.67
CA PRO A 216 -8.62 8.82 11.50
C PRO A 216 -8.47 10.32 11.77
N PRO A 217 -9.14 10.92 12.78
CA PRO A 217 -9.00 12.35 13.04
C PRO A 217 -7.61 12.77 13.51
N LEU A 218 -6.85 11.86 14.14
CA LEU A 218 -5.51 12.16 14.67
C LEU A 218 -4.40 12.03 13.63
N THR A 219 -4.58 11.15 12.64
CA THR A 219 -3.48 10.72 11.76
C THR A 219 -3.76 10.94 10.29
N GLY A 220 -5.03 10.95 9.91
CA GLY A 220 -5.49 10.96 8.52
C GLY A 220 -5.55 9.58 7.88
N LEU A 221 -5.19 8.49 8.59
CA LEU A 221 -5.51 7.13 8.20
C LEU A 221 -7.03 6.97 8.25
N ASN A 222 -7.65 6.77 7.10
CA ASN A 222 -9.09 6.66 6.98
C ASN A 222 -9.44 5.39 6.19
N PRO A 223 -9.82 4.28 6.86
CA PRO A 223 -10.13 3.01 6.20
C PRO A 223 -11.25 3.12 5.16
N GLU A 224 -12.26 3.97 5.41
CA GLU A 224 -13.37 4.22 4.48
C GLU A 224 -12.93 4.69 3.09
N ARG A 225 -11.73 5.27 2.98
CA ARG A 225 -11.16 5.72 1.71
C ARG A 225 -10.38 4.64 0.97
N VAL A 226 -10.19 3.46 1.56
CA VAL A 226 -9.31 2.41 1.04
C VAL A 226 -10.08 1.09 0.97
N LYS A 227 -10.99 1.01 -0.01
CA LYS A 227 -11.84 -0.14 -0.30
C LYS A 227 -11.58 -0.66 -1.73
N PRO A 228 -10.48 -1.40 -1.96
CA PRO A 228 -10.21 -2.01 -3.26
C PRO A 228 -11.38 -2.81 -3.82
N ILE A 229 -12.15 -3.49 -2.96
CA ILE A 229 -13.32 -4.28 -3.35
C ILE A 229 -14.43 -3.44 -4.01
N GLU A 230 -14.56 -2.17 -3.65
CA GLU A 230 -15.49 -1.25 -4.28
C GLU A 230 -14.88 -0.60 -5.52
N ALA A 231 -13.59 -0.30 -5.46
CA ALA A 231 -12.88 0.35 -6.55
C ALA A 231 -12.75 -0.56 -7.78
N ILE A 232 -12.42 -1.84 -7.57
CA ILE A 232 -12.19 -2.80 -8.66
C ILE A 232 -13.42 -3.00 -9.56
N ARG A 233 -14.63 -2.84 -9.02
CA ARG A 233 -15.89 -2.91 -9.79
C ARG A 233 -16.07 -1.78 -10.80
N ARG A 234 -15.27 -0.73 -10.70
CA ARG A 234 -15.30 0.48 -11.55
C ARG A 234 -14.08 0.57 -12.45
N ILE A 235 -13.29 -0.49 -12.51
CA ILE A 235 -12.10 -0.59 -13.37
C ILE A 235 -12.47 -1.45 -14.55
N ASP A 236 -12.56 -0.84 -15.73
CA ASP A 236 -12.79 -1.55 -17.01
C ASP A 236 -11.46 -1.89 -17.72
N LEU A 237 -10.32 -1.60 -17.07
CA LEU A 237 -8.98 -1.87 -17.59
C LEU A 237 -8.53 -3.29 -17.24
N PRO A 238 -7.58 -3.86 -17.99
CA PRO A 238 -6.92 -5.10 -17.60
C PRO A 238 -6.34 -5.03 -16.18
N ILE A 239 -6.55 -6.07 -15.38
CA ILE A 239 -6.01 -6.19 -14.03
C ILE A 239 -5.38 -7.57 -13.90
N LEU A 240 -4.10 -7.60 -13.50
CA LEU A 240 -3.41 -8.80 -13.05
C LEU A 240 -3.23 -8.71 -11.53
N MET A 241 -3.85 -9.62 -10.80
CA MET A 241 -3.55 -9.84 -9.39
C MET A 241 -2.61 -11.02 -9.24
N ILE A 242 -1.61 -10.90 -8.38
CA ILE A 242 -0.67 -11.98 -8.02
C ILE A 242 -0.77 -12.18 -6.52
N HIS A 243 -0.76 -13.43 -6.05
CA HIS A 243 -0.83 -13.69 -4.61
C HIS A 243 -0.17 -15.02 -4.25
N GLY A 244 0.61 -15.00 -3.19
CA GLY A 244 1.15 -16.23 -2.60
C GLY A 244 0.07 -17.01 -1.87
N LYS A 245 0.00 -18.33 -2.08
CA LYS A 245 -1.02 -19.19 -1.46
C LYS A 245 -0.89 -19.23 0.07
N ASP A 246 0.35 -19.19 0.56
CA ASP A 246 0.69 -19.28 1.98
C ASP A 246 0.95 -17.90 2.61
N ASP A 247 0.34 -16.84 2.05
CA ASP A 247 0.42 -15.50 2.63
C ASP A 247 -0.37 -15.45 3.95
N ASP A 248 0.36 -15.35 5.05
CA ASP A 248 -0.18 -15.30 6.42
C ASP A 248 -0.46 -13.87 6.89
N ALA A 249 0.07 -12.85 6.20
CA ALA A 249 -0.17 -11.44 6.50
C ALA A 249 -1.44 -10.91 5.82
N ILE A 250 -1.61 -11.23 4.53
CA ILE A 250 -2.82 -10.94 3.76
C ILE A 250 -3.25 -12.23 3.08
N PRO A 251 -4.27 -12.93 3.58
CA PRO A 251 -4.68 -14.21 3.02
C PRO A 251 -5.06 -14.12 1.54
N VAL A 252 -4.70 -15.11 0.73
CA VAL A 252 -5.01 -15.20 -0.71
C VAL A 252 -6.51 -15.04 -1.00
N THR A 253 -7.36 -15.32 -0.03
CA THR A 253 -8.81 -15.11 -0.10
C THR A 253 -9.19 -13.65 -0.36
N GLU A 254 -8.32 -12.69 -0.02
CA GLU A 254 -8.53 -11.28 -0.33
C GLU A 254 -8.49 -11.03 -1.84
N SER A 255 -7.50 -11.56 -2.55
CA SER A 255 -7.46 -11.50 -4.02
C SER A 255 -8.58 -12.29 -4.68
N MET A 256 -8.97 -13.45 -4.11
CA MET A 256 -10.14 -14.21 -4.60
C MET A 256 -11.44 -13.41 -4.47
N ARG A 257 -11.61 -12.64 -3.39
CA ARG A 257 -12.76 -11.71 -3.23
C ARG A 257 -12.73 -10.61 -4.29
N LEU A 258 -11.57 -10.02 -4.55
CA LEU A 258 -11.39 -9.01 -5.59
C LEU A 258 -11.70 -9.56 -6.98
N GLN A 259 -11.20 -10.74 -7.32
CA GLN A 259 -11.51 -11.40 -8.60
C GLN A 259 -12.99 -11.69 -8.76
N LYS A 260 -13.66 -12.15 -7.69
CA LYS A 260 -15.11 -12.36 -7.71
C LYS A 260 -15.89 -11.05 -7.96
N ALA A 261 -15.38 -9.92 -7.48
CA ALA A 261 -16.00 -8.61 -7.68
C ALA A 261 -15.75 -8.03 -9.08
N ALA A 262 -14.66 -8.45 -9.75
CA ALA A 262 -14.30 -8.08 -11.11
C ALA A 262 -13.85 -9.33 -11.90
N PRO A 263 -14.78 -10.13 -12.45
CA PRO A 263 -14.47 -11.39 -13.11
C PRO A 263 -13.59 -11.27 -14.36
N HIS A 264 -13.45 -10.07 -14.93
CA HIS A 264 -12.56 -9.78 -16.05
C HIS A 264 -11.09 -9.64 -15.63
N SER A 265 -10.82 -9.54 -14.31
CA SER A 265 -9.45 -9.52 -13.79
C SER A 265 -8.84 -10.92 -13.78
N GLU A 266 -7.53 -10.98 -13.97
CA GLU A 266 -6.78 -12.21 -13.85
C GLU A 266 -6.21 -12.35 -12.44
N LEU A 267 -6.25 -13.55 -11.86
CA LEU A 267 -5.60 -13.89 -10.60
C LEU A 267 -4.60 -15.03 -10.83
N TYR A 268 -3.33 -14.73 -10.61
CA TYR A 268 -2.23 -15.68 -10.59
C TYR A 268 -1.85 -16.02 -9.16
N VAL A 269 -2.18 -17.23 -8.71
CA VAL A 269 -1.80 -17.73 -7.37
C VAL A 269 -0.51 -18.53 -7.49
N THR A 270 0.50 -18.16 -6.68
CA THR A 270 1.78 -18.89 -6.62
C THR A 270 1.75 -19.89 -5.47
N GLU A 271 2.10 -21.13 -5.77
CA GLU A 271 2.25 -22.17 -4.74
C GLU A 271 3.46 -21.85 -3.85
N ASN A 272 3.37 -22.15 -2.57
CA ASN A 272 4.42 -21.94 -1.55
C ASN A 272 4.93 -20.49 -1.45
N GLY A 273 4.16 -19.50 -1.88
CA GLY A 273 4.50 -18.07 -1.75
C GLY A 273 3.90 -17.48 -0.46
N GLY A 274 4.74 -16.94 0.44
CA GLY A 274 4.31 -16.11 1.57
C GLY A 274 4.01 -14.68 1.12
N HIS A 275 3.81 -13.76 2.09
CA HIS A 275 3.50 -12.36 1.79
C HIS A 275 4.56 -11.73 0.90
N VAL A 276 4.14 -11.25 -0.27
CA VAL A 276 4.97 -10.64 -1.33
C VAL A 276 6.17 -11.48 -1.80
N GLN A 277 6.17 -12.80 -1.51
CA GLN A 277 7.28 -13.70 -1.84
C GLN A 277 7.10 -14.40 -3.20
N SER A 278 6.02 -14.16 -3.92
CA SER A 278 5.74 -14.79 -5.22
C SER A 278 6.91 -14.65 -6.22
N TYR A 279 7.48 -13.45 -6.32
CA TYR A 279 8.62 -13.19 -7.20
C TYR A 279 9.91 -13.88 -6.73
N ALA A 280 10.17 -13.86 -5.44
CA ALA A 280 11.38 -14.49 -4.89
C ALA A 280 11.35 -16.01 -5.00
N HIS A 281 10.15 -16.61 -4.92
CA HIS A 281 9.96 -18.06 -4.98
C HIS A 281 10.15 -18.64 -6.38
N ASP A 282 9.53 -18.06 -7.40
CA ASP A 282 9.69 -18.48 -8.82
C ASP A 282 9.77 -17.26 -9.73
N ARG A 283 10.98 -16.72 -9.84
CA ARG A 283 11.26 -15.53 -10.65
C ARG A 283 10.84 -15.70 -12.10
N LYS A 284 11.15 -16.87 -12.69
CA LYS A 284 10.88 -17.07 -14.11
C LYS A 284 9.40 -17.07 -14.41
N ALA A 285 8.62 -17.88 -13.69
CA ALA A 285 7.18 -17.96 -13.91
C ALA A 285 6.51 -16.61 -13.61
N TYR A 286 6.97 -15.89 -12.58
CA TYR A 286 6.47 -14.56 -12.26
C TYR A 286 6.77 -13.55 -13.38
N GLU A 287 8.04 -13.48 -13.84
CA GLU A 287 8.46 -12.60 -14.93
C GLU A 287 7.69 -12.89 -16.21
N ASP A 288 7.59 -14.17 -16.62
CA ASP A 288 6.86 -14.61 -17.80
C ASP A 288 5.39 -14.17 -17.71
N LYS A 289 4.76 -14.31 -16.53
CA LYS A 289 3.37 -13.91 -16.30
C LYS A 289 3.16 -12.40 -16.41
N VAL A 290 4.02 -11.63 -15.75
CA VAL A 290 3.93 -10.16 -15.75
C VAL A 290 4.24 -9.60 -17.14
N LEU A 291 5.27 -10.11 -17.83
CA LEU A 291 5.62 -9.65 -19.18
C LEU A 291 4.51 -9.98 -20.18
N SER A 292 3.96 -11.20 -20.14
CA SER A 292 2.82 -11.57 -21.00
C SER A 292 1.62 -10.63 -20.78
N TYR A 293 1.30 -10.31 -19.55
CA TYR A 293 0.24 -9.33 -19.25
C TYR A 293 0.54 -7.95 -19.84
N LEU A 294 1.78 -7.47 -19.70
CA LEU A 294 2.19 -6.15 -20.20
C LEU A 294 2.21 -6.08 -21.74
N GLU A 295 2.51 -7.19 -22.43
CA GLU A 295 2.47 -7.28 -23.89
C GLU A 295 1.05 -7.16 -24.46
N ASP A 296 0.03 -7.53 -23.69
CA ASP A 296 -1.38 -7.42 -24.07
C ASP A 296 -1.96 -6.00 -23.84
N ILE A 297 -1.24 -5.11 -23.14
CA ILE A 297 -1.64 -3.72 -22.93
C ILE A 297 -1.40 -2.91 -24.23
N LYS A 298 -2.45 -2.23 -24.69
CA LYS A 298 -2.44 -1.42 -25.94
C LYS A 298 -2.50 0.07 -25.64
#